data_5e5f3e5d528650f825e7d359aca9e2b4
#
_entry.id   5e5f3e5d528650f825e7d359aca9e2b4
#
_cell.length_a   1.000
_cell.length_b   1.000
_cell.length_c   1.000
_cell.angle_alpha   90.00
_cell.angle_beta   90.00
_cell.angle_gamma   90.00
#
_symmetry.space_group_name_H-M   'P 1'
#
loop_
_entity.id
_entity.type
_entity.pdbx_description
1 polymer ?
#
loop_
_entity_poly.entity_id
_entity_poly.type
_entity_poly.pdbx_seq_one_letter_code
_entity_poly.pdbx_strand_id
1 'polypeptide(L)'
;MATILDRYGIKEVADVTFYQINENGTPGAPVLYLDTLKVSTIEQTAESSEARGGKGNAALISWDYGKEINVTLEDALYSAKSLALMFGDIDPDGRPNIEAVTTGAVKKTLWKENMSSDGLTTTINGITTKISNATYYKADGTSGTSTDYAYVCGDVSLTNSYTIDVSANGFPGTYYITGDTYARSETTGKDEFFQFIIPKAKVLSESNTITLEAEGDPTVFSMNLKVLRPKSGPMMKLVQYGITVDAE
;
A
#
# COMPACT_ATOMS: atom_id res chain seq x y z
N MET A 1 -31.04 -6.70 17.48
CA MET A 1 -30.37 -5.56 18.15
C MET A 1 -29.21 -6.13 18.93
N ALA A 2 -27.97 -5.79 18.59
CA ALA A 2 -26.80 -6.23 19.36
C ALA A 2 -26.94 -5.72 20.80
N THR A 3 -26.73 -6.59 21.77
CA THR A 3 -26.83 -6.22 23.19
C THR A 3 -25.50 -5.52 23.55
N ILE A 4 -25.58 -4.34 24.16
CA ILE A 4 -24.39 -3.53 24.56
C ILE A 4 -23.37 -4.32 25.41
N LEU A 5 -23.80 -5.44 26.00
CA LEU A 5 -23.00 -6.32 26.86
C LEU A 5 -22.36 -7.50 26.12
N ASP A 6 -22.64 -7.70 24.84
CA ASP A 6 -22.06 -8.78 24.06
C ASP A 6 -20.58 -8.53 23.81
N ARG A 7 -19.79 -9.60 23.83
CA ARG A 7 -18.35 -9.59 23.53
C ARG A 7 -18.12 -10.17 22.15
N TYR A 8 -17.13 -9.64 21.46
CA TYR A 8 -16.83 -10.02 20.10
C TYR A 8 -15.36 -10.25 19.90
N GLY A 9 -15.02 -11.27 19.11
CA GLY A 9 -13.67 -11.55 18.67
C GLY A 9 -13.51 -11.21 17.18
N ILE A 10 -12.44 -10.50 16.83
CA ILE A 10 -12.05 -10.21 15.44
C ILE A 10 -10.91 -11.15 15.08
N LYS A 11 -11.02 -11.85 13.95
CA LYS A 11 -10.01 -12.80 13.49
C LYS A 11 -9.42 -12.44 12.13
N GLU A 12 -10.22 -11.87 11.26
CA GLU A 12 -9.85 -11.59 9.88
C GLU A 12 -9.24 -10.18 9.73
N VAL A 13 -8.41 -9.99 8.70
CA VAL A 13 -7.96 -8.68 8.25
C VAL A 13 -9.11 -7.88 7.65
N ALA A 14 -8.96 -6.59 7.52
CA ALA A 14 -10.00 -5.75 6.91
C ALA A 14 -9.78 -5.59 5.41
N ASP A 15 -10.87 -5.61 4.64
CA ASP A 15 -10.90 -5.08 3.29
C ASP A 15 -10.94 -3.57 3.35
N VAL A 16 -9.99 -2.89 2.71
CA VAL A 16 -9.81 -1.45 2.88
C VAL A 16 -10.07 -0.70 1.59
N THR A 17 -10.95 0.31 1.67
CA THR A 17 -11.27 1.21 0.56
C THR A 17 -10.81 2.63 0.85
N PHE A 18 -10.11 3.22 -0.11
CA PHE A 18 -9.71 4.62 -0.11
C PHE A 18 -10.66 5.41 -1.01
N TYR A 19 -11.15 6.54 -0.50
CA TYR A 19 -12.03 7.44 -1.23
C TYR A 19 -11.42 8.83 -1.29
N GLN A 20 -11.75 9.57 -2.34
CA GLN A 20 -11.55 11.01 -2.36
C GLN A 20 -12.32 11.66 -1.20
N ILE A 21 -11.86 12.83 -0.75
CA ILE A 21 -12.56 13.61 0.27
C ILE A 21 -13.28 14.76 -0.42
N ASN A 22 -14.61 14.77 -0.33
CA ASN A 22 -15.42 15.90 -0.78
C ASN A 22 -15.17 17.15 0.08
N GLU A 23 -15.54 18.34 -0.42
CA GLU A 23 -15.38 19.61 0.31
C GLU A 23 -16.07 19.64 1.68
N ASN A 24 -17.18 18.91 1.84
CA ASN A 24 -17.91 18.75 3.08
C ASN A 24 -17.33 17.68 4.02
N GLY A 25 -16.22 17.00 3.63
CA GLY A 25 -15.56 15.97 4.42
C GLY A 25 -16.19 14.58 4.33
N THR A 26 -17.16 14.37 3.43
CA THR A 26 -17.75 13.04 3.15
C THR A 26 -16.91 12.26 2.13
N PRO A 27 -17.04 10.91 2.07
CA PRO A 27 -16.38 10.12 1.05
C PRO A 27 -16.90 10.51 -0.34
N GLY A 28 -15.98 10.67 -1.28
CA GLY A 28 -16.23 10.86 -2.71
C GLY A 28 -16.13 9.55 -3.49
N ALA A 29 -15.56 9.62 -4.70
CA ALA A 29 -15.34 8.43 -5.51
C ALA A 29 -14.26 7.52 -4.90
N PRO A 30 -14.41 6.18 -4.97
CA PRO A 30 -13.36 5.26 -4.55
C PRO A 30 -12.16 5.35 -5.50
N VAL A 31 -10.95 5.35 -4.96
CA VAL A 31 -9.69 5.44 -5.71
C VAL A 31 -8.87 4.16 -5.64
N LEU A 32 -8.93 3.45 -4.52
CA LEU A 32 -8.21 2.20 -4.31
C LEU A 32 -9.03 1.27 -3.41
N TYR A 33 -9.02 -0.02 -3.74
CA TYR A 33 -9.57 -1.09 -2.92
C TYR A 33 -8.51 -2.17 -2.71
N LEU A 34 -8.30 -2.56 -1.47
CA LEU A 34 -7.34 -3.57 -1.03
C LEU A 34 -8.10 -4.72 -0.35
N ASP A 35 -8.11 -5.88 -0.97
CA ASP A 35 -8.76 -7.12 -0.53
C ASP A 35 -7.75 -8.27 -0.31
N THR A 36 -6.46 -7.99 -0.43
CA THR A 36 -5.37 -8.96 -0.28
C THR A 36 -4.43 -8.64 0.87
N LEU A 37 -4.91 -7.85 1.84
CA LEU A 37 -4.14 -7.50 3.02
C LEU A 37 -3.81 -8.73 3.88
N LYS A 38 -2.58 -8.79 4.37
CA LYS A 38 -2.12 -9.77 5.38
C LYS A 38 -2.26 -9.24 6.79
N VAL A 39 -2.05 -7.93 6.95
CA VAL A 39 -2.08 -7.25 8.24
C VAL A 39 -2.76 -5.89 8.10
N SER A 40 -3.60 -5.57 9.06
CA SER A 40 -4.18 -4.24 9.25
C SER A 40 -4.00 -3.86 10.72
N THR A 41 -3.12 -2.91 11.00
CA THR A 41 -2.82 -2.47 12.38
C THR A 41 -3.29 -1.03 12.58
N ILE A 42 -4.01 -0.79 13.66
CA ILE A 42 -4.40 0.54 14.11
C ILE A 42 -3.74 0.80 15.45
N GLU A 43 -2.86 1.78 15.51
CA GLU A 43 -2.15 2.18 16.73
C GLU A 43 -2.57 3.58 17.16
N GLN A 44 -2.87 3.73 18.45
CA GLN A 44 -3.14 5.03 19.05
C GLN A 44 -2.10 5.34 20.11
N THR A 45 -1.47 6.50 19.99
CA THR A 45 -0.52 7.03 20.96
C THR A 45 -0.98 8.40 21.49
N ALA A 46 -0.51 8.78 22.67
CA ALA A 46 -0.70 10.10 23.24
C ALA A 46 0.49 10.42 24.15
N GLU A 47 0.75 11.71 24.32
CA GLU A 47 1.69 12.23 25.30
C GLU A 47 0.97 12.60 26.60
N SER A 48 1.68 12.57 27.73
CA SER A 48 1.14 13.00 29.00
C SER A 48 2.07 14.00 29.69
N SER A 49 1.47 14.92 30.45
CA SER A 49 2.18 15.83 31.32
C SER A 49 1.64 15.69 32.74
N GLU A 50 2.51 15.73 33.72
CA GLU A 50 2.15 15.48 35.11
C GLU A 50 2.51 16.66 36.00
N ALA A 51 1.59 17.05 36.90
CA ALA A 51 1.93 17.87 38.06
C ALA A 51 2.43 16.94 39.17
N ARG A 52 3.65 17.19 39.64
CA ARG A 52 4.29 16.41 40.69
C ARG A 52 4.55 17.29 41.91
N GLY A 53 4.52 16.70 43.12
CA GLY A 53 4.78 17.45 44.34
C GLY A 53 4.71 16.60 45.64
N GLY A 54 4.97 17.26 46.78
CA GLY A 54 4.99 16.62 48.06
C GLY A 54 6.27 15.84 48.33
N LYS A 55 6.33 15.14 49.50
CA LYS A 55 7.45 14.32 49.89
C LYS A 55 7.52 13.08 48.99
N GLY A 56 8.66 12.86 48.30
CA GLY A 56 8.84 11.79 47.34
C GLY A 56 8.47 12.16 45.89
N ASN A 57 8.05 13.42 45.64
CA ASN A 57 7.75 13.95 44.28
C ASN A 57 6.79 13.07 43.46
N ALA A 58 5.74 12.57 44.10
CA ALA A 58 4.74 11.73 43.44
C ALA A 58 3.92 12.52 42.39
N ALA A 59 3.48 11.82 41.34
CA ALA A 59 2.54 12.37 40.37
C ALA A 59 1.19 12.61 41.07
N LEU A 60 0.66 13.85 40.98
CA LEU A 60 -0.59 14.29 41.60
C LEU A 60 -1.73 14.37 40.58
N ILE A 61 -1.44 14.86 39.37
CA ILE A 61 -2.40 15.02 38.27
C ILE A 61 -1.65 14.70 36.98
N SER A 62 -2.32 14.03 36.06
CA SER A 62 -1.83 13.78 34.68
C SER A 62 -2.82 14.34 33.67
N TRP A 63 -2.31 14.95 32.61
CA TRP A 63 -3.07 15.43 31.46
C TRP A 63 -2.52 14.75 30.20
N ASP A 64 -3.42 14.17 29.41
CA ASP A 64 -3.06 13.58 28.11
C ASP A 64 -3.26 14.61 27.00
N TYR A 65 -2.31 14.66 26.06
CA TYR A 65 -2.33 15.53 24.89
C TYR A 65 -1.65 14.86 23.69
N GLY A 66 -1.70 15.51 22.52
CA GLY A 66 -0.97 15.04 21.34
C GLY A 66 -1.43 13.66 20.83
N LYS A 67 -2.74 13.34 20.92
CA LYS A 67 -3.26 12.07 20.42
C LYS A 67 -2.95 11.89 18.94
N GLU A 68 -2.25 10.79 18.60
CA GLU A 68 -1.98 10.36 17.23
C GLU A 68 -2.59 8.97 16.98
N ILE A 69 -3.06 8.75 15.76
CA ILE A 69 -3.54 7.45 15.30
C ILE A 69 -2.81 7.16 13.99
N ASN A 70 -2.12 6.02 13.96
CA ASN A 70 -1.43 5.51 12.80
C ASN A 70 -2.08 4.20 12.37
N VAL A 71 -2.11 3.97 11.05
CA VAL A 71 -2.61 2.72 10.47
C VAL A 71 -1.55 2.18 9.55
N THR A 72 -1.22 0.90 9.73
CA THR A 72 -0.31 0.17 8.86
C THR A 72 -1.10 -0.91 8.13
N LEU A 73 -1.00 -0.90 6.82
CA LEU A 73 -1.62 -1.89 5.93
C LEU A 73 -0.49 -2.65 5.23
N GLU A 74 -0.47 -3.97 5.38
CA GLU A 74 0.48 -4.83 4.70
C GLU A 74 -0.28 -5.69 3.68
N ASP A 75 0.04 -5.50 2.40
CA ASP A 75 -0.61 -6.18 1.29
C ASP A 75 0.28 -7.30 0.74
N ALA A 76 -0.31 -8.46 0.49
CA ALA A 76 0.37 -9.60 -0.14
C ALA A 76 0.58 -9.41 -1.63
N LEU A 77 -0.29 -8.64 -2.29
CA LEU A 77 -0.25 -8.37 -3.72
C LEU A 77 -0.23 -6.87 -3.97
N TYR A 78 0.46 -6.46 -5.01
CA TYR A 78 0.41 -5.08 -5.45
C TYR A 78 -0.41 -4.93 -6.73
N SER A 79 -0.97 -3.75 -6.91
CA SER A 79 -1.53 -3.29 -8.17
C SER A 79 -0.81 -2.02 -8.64
N ALA A 80 -0.93 -1.69 -9.92
CA ALA A 80 -0.42 -0.41 -10.42
C ALA A 80 -0.98 0.77 -9.60
N LYS A 81 -2.26 0.69 -9.21
CA LYS A 81 -2.93 1.72 -8.42
C LYS A 81 -2.36 1.85 -7.01
N SER A 82 -2.11 0.73 -6.32
CA SER A 82 -1.54 0.76 -4.97
C SER A 82 -0.12 1.33 -4.98
N LEU A 83 0.71 0.95 -5.97
CA LEU A 83 2.05 1.50 -6.12
C LEU A 83 2.04 3.00 -6.45
N ALA A 84 1.23 3.45 -7.42
CA ALA A 84 1.14 4.85 -7.76
C ALA A 84 0.72 5.70 -6.55
N LEU A 85 -0.25 5.23 -5.76
CA LEU A 85 -0.71 5.91 -4.56
C LEU A 85 0.37 5.93 -3.46
N MET A 86 1.10 4.82 -3.27
CA MET A 86 2.20 4.73 -2.30
C MET A 86 3.34 5.70 -2.61
N PHE A 87 3.70 5.83 -3.88
CA PHE A 87 4.83 6.66 -4.32
C PHE A 87 4.45 8.08 -4.71
N GLY A 88 3.16 8.43 -4.64
CA GLY A 88 2.68 9.78 -4.87
C GLY A 88 2.56 10.17 -6.34
N ASP A 89 2.47 9.19 -7.24
CA ASP A 89 2.09 9.41 -8.63
C ASP A 89 0.56 9.47 -8.73
N ILE A 90 0.03 10.64 -8.38
CA ILE A 90 -1.39 10.93 -8.31
C ILE A 90 -1.74 12.19 -9.07
N ASP A 91 -2.96 12.23 -9.60
CA ASP A 91 -3.52 13.43 -10.22
C ASP A 91 -3.92 14.49 -9.16
N PRO A 92 -4.28 15.71 -9.56
CA PRO A 92 -4.72 16.75 -8.61
C PRO A 92 -5.94 16.36 -7.76
N ASP A 93 -6.73 15.38 -8.21
CA ASP A 93 -7.90 14.86 -7.50
C ASP A 93 -7.53 13.71 -6.54
N GLY A 94 -6.23 13.36 -6.44
CA GLY A 94 -5.72 12.30 -5.57
C GLY A 94 -5.92 10.88 -6.12
N ARG A 95 -6.22 10.73 -7.41
CA ARG A 95 -6.34 9.40 -8.04
C ARG A 95 -4.98 8.93 -8.51
N PRO A 96 -4.72 7.60 -8.45
CA PRO A 96 -3.52 7.03 -9.04
C PRO A 96 -3.38 7.42 -10.52
N ASN A 97 -2.27 8.03 -10.87
CA ASN A 97 -1.92 8.39 -12.23
C ASN A 97 -1.15 7.22 -12.84
N ILE A 98 -1.79 6.49 -13.75
CA ILE A 98 -1.21 5.30 -14.38
C ILE A 98 -1.22 5.52 -15.87
N GLU A 99 -0.05 5.72 -16.43
CA GLU A 99 0.10 5.85 -17.88
C GLU A 99 0.19 4.48 -18.55
N ALA A 100 -0.74 4.21 -19.45
CA ALA A 100 -0.66 3.04 -20.32
C ALA A 100 0.39 3.29 -21.41
N VAL A 101 1.45 2.47 -21.40
CA VAL A 101 2.51 2.51 -22.39
C VAL A 101 2.21 1.51 -23.50
N THR A 102 1.80 2.01 -24.66
CA THR A 102 1.54 1.20 -25.86
C THR A 102 2.75 1.09 -26.78
N THR A 103 3.67 2.06 -26.68
CA THR A 103 4.92 2.10 -27.45
C THR A 103 6.03 2.65 -26.55
N GLY A 104 7.16 1.96 -26.54
CA GLY A 104 8.30 2.34 -25.73
C GLY A 104 9.29 1.18 -25.62
N ALA A 105 10.37 1.43 -24.91
CA ALA A 105 11.36 0.41 -24.62
C ALA A 105 12.01 0.63 -23.26
N VAL A 106 12.38 -0.45 -22.60
CA VAL A 106 13.23 -0.45 -21.40
C VAL A 106 14.59 -1.04 -21.70
N LYS A 107 15.62 -0.55 -21.05
CA LYS A 107 16.96 -1.11 -21.15
C LYS A 107 17.05 -2.41 -20.37
N LYS A 108 17.62 -3.43 -20.99
CA LYS A 108 17.86 -4.73 -20.37
C LYS A 108 19.28 -5.20 -20.67
N THR A 109 19.90 -5.82 -19.66
CA THR A 109 21.21 -6.45 -19.79
C THR A 109 21.06 -7.96 -19.61
N LEU A 110 21.65 -8.75 -20.50
CA LEU A 110 21.61 -10.21 -20.46
C LEU A 110 23.02 -10.78 -20.59
N TRP A 111 23.32 -11.80 -19.79
CA TRP A 111 24.53 -12.59 -19.92
C TRP A 111 24.39 -13.57 -21.08
N LYS A 112 25.51 -13.86 -21.77
CA LYS A 112 25.56 -14.74 -22.94
C LYS A 112 25.00 -16.12 -22.67
N GLU A 113 25.25 -16.68 -21.49
CA GLU A 113 24.77 -17.99 -21.06
C GLU A 113 23.24 -18.10 -20.96
N ASN A 114 22.56 -16.98 -20.79
CA ASN A 114 21.10 -16.89 -20.65
C ASN A 114 20.40 -16.57 -21.98
N MET A 115 21.13 -16.62 -23.10
CA MET A 115 20.61 -16.25 -24.41
C MET A 115 20.42 -17.48 -25.30
N SER A 116 19.43 -17.36 -26.20
CA SER A 116 19.23 -18.33 -27.25
C SER A 116 20.33 -18.23 -28.32
N SER A 117 20.35 -19.19 -29.25
CA SER A 117 21.33 -19.27 -30.32
C SER A 117 21.37 -18.07 -31.26
N ASP A 118 20.31 -17.25 -31.31
CA ASP A 118 20.29 -16.00 -32.08
C ASP A 118 21.06 -14.86 -31.40
N GLY A 119 21.51 -15.06 -30.15
CA GLY A 119 22.27 -14.09 -29.37
C GLY A 119 21.51 -12.82 -28.95
N LEU A 120 20.19 -12.77 -29.15
CA LEU A 120 19.35 -11.60 -28.85
C LEU A 120 18.07 -11.98 -28.12
N THR A 121 17.75 -13.25 -27.98
CA THR A 121 16.55 -13.73 -27.36
C THR A 121 16.89 -14.50 -26.08
N THR A 122 16.15 -14.26 -25.00
CA THR A 122 16.21 -15.05 -23.78
C THR A 122 14.83 -15.53 -23.38
N THR A 123 14.77 -16.72 -22.77
CA THR A 123 13.54 -17.25 -22.17
C THR A 123 13.83 -17.58 -20.72
N ILE A 124 13.18 -16.87 -19.80
CA ILE A 124 13.29 -17.07 -18.35
C ILE A 124 11.88 -17.35 -17.82
N ASN A 125 11.71 -18.46 -17.12
CA ASN A 125 10.41 -18.87 -16.56
C ASN A 125 9.26 -18.88 -17.59
N GLY A 126 9.53 -19.28 -18.83
CA GLY A 126 8.54 -19.33 -19.90
C GLY A 126 8.28 -17.98 -20.59
N ILE A 127 8.88 -16.90 -20.14
CA ILE A 127 8.74 -15.56 -20.74
C ILE A 127 9.90 -15.35 -21.72
N THR A 128 9.57 -15.21 -23.00
CA THR A 128 10.55 -14.92 -24.05
C THR A 128 10.67 -13.42 -24.28
N THR A 129 11.89 -12.92 -24.19
CA THR A 129 12.21 -11.50 -24.39
C THR A 129 13.26 -11.37 -25.49
N LYS A 130 13.03 -10.47 -26.44
CA LYS A 130 13.97 -10.13 -27.50
C LYS A 130 14.55 -8.74 -27.31
N ILE A 131 15.88 -8.63 -27.38
CA ILE A 131 16.62 -7.37 -27.33
C ILE A 131 16.78 -6.81 -28.76
N SER A 132 16.51 -5.53 -28.91
CA SER A 132 16.81 -4.71 -30.07
C SER A 132 17.87 -3.66 -29.72
N ASN A 133 18.46 -3.01 -30.72
CA ASN A 133 19.51 -2.01 -30.54
C ASN A 133 20.66 -2.51 -29.65
N ALA A 134 21.10 -3.74 -29.87
CA ALA A 134 22.04 -4.44 -29.02
C ALA A 134 23.44 -3.83 -29.05
N THR A 135 24.02 -3.63 -27.88
CA THR A 135 25.43 -3.27 -27.69
C THR A 135 26.10 -4.38 -26.88
N TYR A 136 27.22 -4.87 -27.37
CA TYR A 136 27.93 -6.00 -26.80
C TYR A 136 29.11 -5.57 -25.96
N TYR A 137 29.34 -6.28 -24.86
CA TYR A 137 30.38 -5.98 -23.90
C TYR A 137 31.11 -7.27 -23.50
N LYS A 138 32.43 -7.18 -23.27
CA LYS A 138 33.24 -8.21 -22.66
C LYS A 138 33.08 -8.25 -21.15
N ALA A 139 33.60 -9.26 -20.50
CA ALA A 139 33.55 -9.43 -19.06
C ALA A 139 34.25 -8.28 -18.27
N ASP A 140 35.22 -7.62 -18.88
CA ASP A 140 35.93 -6.48 -18.33
C ASP A 140 35.22 -5.13 -18.56
N GLY A 141 34.03 -5.14 -19.18
CA GLY A 141 33.26 -3.95 -19.49
C GLY A 141 33.67 -3.20 -20.76
N THR A 142 34.68 -3.68 -21.49
CA THR A 142 35.07 -3.10 -22.78
C THR A 142 34.12 -3.51 -23.91
N SER A 143 34.11 -2.73 -25.00
CA SER A 143 33.27 -3.04 -26.16
C SER A 143 33.59 -4.41 -26.75
N GLY A 144 32.55 -5.20 -26.96
CA GLY A 144 32.59 -6.50 -27.62
C GLY A 144 32.00 -6.47 -29.03
N THR A 145 31.89 -7.64 -29.63
CA THR A 145 31.23 -7.85 -30.91
C THR A 145 30.17 -8.95 -30.75
N SER A 146 29.29 -9.09 -31.74
CA SER A 146 28.27 -10.15 -31.72
C SER A 146 28.84 -11.61 -31.63
N THR A 147 30.11 -11.78 -31.84
CA THR A 147 30.80 -13.10 -31.75
C THR A 147 31.68 -13.21 -30.49
N ASP A 148 32.17 -12.08 -29.95
CA ASP A 148 33.06 -12.01 -28.80
C ASP A 148 32.51 -11.04 -27.75
N TYR A 149 31.67 -11.57 -26.83
CA TYR A 149 31.05 -10.80 -25.76
C TYR A 149 30.72 -11.73 -24.57
N ALA A 150 30.58 -11.10 -23.39
CA ALA A 150 30.13 -11.75 -22.17
C ALA A 150 28.66 -11.39 -21.86
N TYR A 151 28.26 -10.13 -22.13
CA TYR A 151 26.89 -9.68 -21.95
C TYR A 151 26.49 -8.70 -23.04
N VAL A 152 25.18 -8.55 -23.23
CA VAL A 152 24.57 -7.63 -24.18
C VAL A 152 23.59 -6.72 -23.46
N CYS A 153 23.64 -5.45 -23.81
CA CYS A 153 22.67 -4.45 -23.40
C CYS A 153 21.85 -4.01 -24.60
N GLY A 154 20.58 -3.82 -24.42
CA GLY A 154 19.72 -3.35 -25.51
C GLY A 154 18.34 -2.98 -25.03
N ASP A 155 17.45 -2.77 -25.99
CA ASP A 155 16.09 -2.32 -25.75
C ASP A 155 15.11 -3.51 -25.85
N VAL A 156 14.21 -3.58 -24.89
CA VAL A 156 13.04 -4.47 -24.92
C VAL A 156 11.81 -3.62 -25.16
N SER A 157 11.09 -3.89 -26.23
CA SER A 157 9.86 -3.17 -26.55
C SER A 157 8.77 -3.44 -25.53
N LEU A 158 8.12 -2.40 -25.11
CA LEU A 158 6.96 -2.45 -24.19
C LEU A 158 5.69 -2.62 -25.00
N THR A 159 4.83 -3.55 -24.55
CA THR A 159 3.48 -3.74 -25.09
C THR A 159 2.54 -3.97 -23.92
N ASN A 160 1.39 -3.30 -23.88
CA ASN A 160 0.41 -3.41 -22.80
C ASN A 160 1.02 -3.21 -21.40
N SER A 161 1.90 -2.23 -21.29
CA SER A 161 2.63 -1.88 -20.08
C SER A 161 2.01 -0.66 -19.41
N TYR A 162 2.40 -0.40 -18.18
CA TYR A 162 2.11 0.85 -17.50
C TYR A 162 3.40 1.39 -16.87
N THR A 163 3.46 2.70 -16.67
CA THR A 163 4.52 3.37 -15.92
C THR A 163 3.94 4.06 -14.71
N ILE A 164 4.74 4.16 -13.68
CA ILE A 164 4.50 4.95 -12.48
C ILE A 164 5.71 5.85 -12.31
N ASP A 165 5.49 7.15 -12.32
CA ASP A 165 6.58 8.12 -12.27
C ASP A 165 6.79 8.62 -10.84
N VAL A 166 7.86 8.16 -10.20
CA VAL A 166 8.25 8.64 -8.87
C VAL A 166 9.04 9.94 -9.03
N SER A 167 8.37 11.07 -8.88
CA SER A 167 8.97 12.38 -9.02
C SER A 167 9.39 12.98 -7.68
N ALA A 168 10.39 13.89 -7.71
CA ALA A 168 10.87 14.57 -6.50
C ALA A 168 9.81 15.42 -5.79
N ASN A 169 8.76 15.83 -6.51
CA ASN A 169 7.67 16.68 -6.01
C ASN A 169 6.34 15.93 -5.89
N GLY A 170 6.30 14.63 -6.23
CA GLY A 170 5.13 13.78 -6.08
C GLY A 170 5.04 13.23 -4.66
N PHE A 171 3.95 13.52 -3.96
CA PHE A 171 3.71 13.01 -2.61
C PHE A 171 2.34 12.37 -2.52
N PRO A 172 2.20 11.27 -1.74
CA PRO A 172 0.91 10.64 -1.50
C PRO A 172 -0.15 11.60 -0.98
N GLY A 173 -1.38 11.34 -1.35
CA GLY A 173 -2.53 12.16 -1.02
C GLY A 173 -3.10 11.94 0.38
N THR A 174 -4.24 12.57 0.61
CA THR A 174 -5.06 12.42 1.81
C THR A 174 -6.42 11.88 1.41
N TYR A 175 -6.90 10.85 2.12
CA TYR A 175 -8.06 10.06 1.74
C TYR A 175 -9.03 9.88 2.89
N TYR A 176 -10.29 9.64 2.57
CA TYR A 176 -11.27 9.05 3.46
C TYR A 176 -11.13 7.53 3.32
N ILE A 177 -11.08 6.81 4.44
CA ILE A 177 -10.78 5.36 4.43
C ILE A 177 -11.85 4.62 5.22
N THR A 178 -12.31 3.49 4.68
CA THR A 178 -13.08 2.49 5.40
C THR A 178 -12.37 1.15 5.35
N GLY A 179 -12.48 0.38 6.43
CA GLY A 179 -12.01 -0.99 6.44
C GLY A 179 -13.06 -1.89 7.06
N ASP A 180 -13.46 -2.90 6.31
CA ASP A 180 -14.54 -3.83 6.65
C ASP A 180 -13.97 -5.18 7.04
N THR A 181 -14.44 -5.74 8.16
CA THR A 181 -14.09 -7.09 8.62
C THR A 181 -15.25 -7.70 9.40
N TYR A 182 -15.04 -8.90 9.93
CA TYR A 182 -16.05 -9.62 10.69
C TYR A 182 -15.68 -9.74 12.15
N ALA A 183 -16.67 -9.59 13.01
CA ALA A 183 -16.58 -9.82 14.45
C ALA A 183 -17.55 -10.90 14.89
N ARG A 184 -17.05 -11.93 15.55
CA ARG A 184 -17.88 -13.03 16.06
C ARG A 184 -18.37 -12.76 17.46
N SER A 185 -19.68 -12.84 17.67
CA SER A 185 -20.29 -12.72 18.99
C SER A 185 -19.96 -13.94 19.87
N GLU A 186 -19.50 -13.70 21.11
CA GLU A 186 -19.28 -14.73 22.12
C GLU A 186 -20.58 -15.45 22.47
N THR A 187 -21.68 -14.71 22.56
CA THR A 187 -22.99 -15.22 23.04
C THR A 187 -23.69 -16.04 21.98
N THR A 188 -23.72 -15.56 20.74
CA THR A 188 -24.51 -16.22 19.67
C THR A 188 -23.66 -17.10 18.74
N GLY A 189 -22.33 -16.93 18.74
CA GLY A 189 -21.41 -17.60 17.82
C GLY A 189 -21.57 -17.16 16.36
N LYS A 190 -22.38 -16.13 16.08
CA LYS A 190 -22.61 -15.60 14.74
C LYS A 190 -21.64 -14.48 14.42
N ASP A 191 -21.31 -14.37 13.15
CA ASP A 191 -20.49 -13.28 12.63
C ASP A 191 -21.36 -12.06 12.33
N GLU A 192 -20.88 -10.90 12.73
CA GLU A 192 -21.45 -9.58 12.45
C GLU A 192 -20.37 -8.74 11.78
N PHE A 193 -20.76 -7.67 11.09
CA PHE A 193 -19.83 -6.79 10.42
C PHE A 193 -19.19 -5.83 11.43
N PHE A 194 -17.90 -5.59 11.24
CA PHE A 194 -17.14 -4.58 11.95
C PHE A 194 -16.44 -3.68 10.94
N GLN A 195 -16.61 -2.38 11.07
CA GLN A 195 -16.03 -1.40 10.17
C GLN A 195 -15.29 -0.31 10.96
N PHE A 196 -14.07 0.00 10.54
CA PHE A 196 -13.44 1.25 10.94
C PHE A 196 -13.61 2.30 9.83
N ILE A 197 -13.85 3.54 10.25
CA ILE A 197 -14.05 4.68 9.35
C ILE A 197 -13.09 5.78 9.76
N ILE A 198 -12.25 6.22 8.85
CA ILE A 198 -11.28 7.29 9.03
C ILE A 198 -11.58 8.42 8.05
N PRO A 199 -12.21 9.53 8.51
CA PRO A 199 -12.63 10.60 7.61
C PRO A 199 -11.48 11.33 6.93
N LYS A 200 -10.27 11.28 7.50
CA LYS A 200 -9.10 11.93 6.93
C LYS A 200 -7.82 11.23 7.35
N ALA A 201 -7.17 10.54 6.42
CA ALA A 201 -5.88 9.91 6.61
C ALA A 201 -4.93 10.32 5.49
N LYS A 202 -3.69 10.64 5.83
CA LYS A 202 -2.62 10.91 4.88
C LYS A 202 -1.78 9.66 4.73
N VAL A 203 -1.51 9.26 3.51
CA VAL A 203 -0.49 8.23 3.21
C VAL A 203 0.89 8.85 3.45
N LEU A 204 1.71 8.18 4.26
CA LEU A 204 3.06 8.65 4.56
C LEU A 204 4.02 8.22 3.46
N SER A 205 4.87 9.13 3.01
CA SER A 205 5.90 8.84 2.00
C SER A 205 7.22 8.35 2.60
N GLU A 206 7.42 8.53 3.89
CA GLU A 206 8.70 8.26 4.57
C GLU A 206 8.92 6.81 4.99
N SER A 207 7.88 5.97 4.91
CA SER A 207 7.92 4.60 5.42
C SER A 207 7.29 3.56 4.50
N ASN A 208 7.11 3.88 3.22
CA ASN A 208 6.65 2.91 2.23
C ASN A 208 7.84 2.04 1.79
N THR A 209 7.71 0.73 1.93
CA THR A 209 8.81 -0.20 1.68
C THR A 209 8.40 -1.27 0.68
N ILE A 210 9.28 -1.55 -0.26
CA ILE A 210 9.26 -2.72 -1.11
C ILE A 210 10.55 -3.46 -0.89
N THR A 211 10.49 -4.67 -0.34
CA THR A 211 11.66 -5.52 -0.13
C THR A 211 11.71 -6.58 -1.21
N LEU A 212 12.83 -6.66 -1.94
CA LEU A 212 13.06 -7.66 -2.97
C LEU A 212 14.13 -8.62 -2.47
N GLU A 213 13.75 -9.86 -2.19
CA GLU A 213 14.63 -10.91 -1.66
C GLU A 213 14.70 -12.10 -2.60
N ALA A 214 15.86 -12.75 -2.66
CA ALA A 214 16.07 -13.94 -3.50
C ALA A 214 15.49 -15.20 -2.87
N GLU A 215 15.44 -15.26 -1.54
CA GLU A 215 14.94 -16.39 -0.75
C GLU A 215 14.07 -15.84 0.40
N GLY A 216 13.00 -16.54 0.75
CA GLY A 216 12.12 -16.18 1.85
C GLY A 216 10.65 -16.18 1.47
N ASP A 217 9.85 -15.57 2.33
CA ASP A 217 8.43 -15.35 2.07
C ASP A 217 8.22 -14.32 0.95
N PRO A 218 7.11 -14.40 0.20
CA PRO A 218 6.78 -13.40 -0.80
C PRO A 218 6.81 -11.97 -0.22
N THR A 219 7.29 -11.04 -1.04
CA THR A 219 7.37 -9.62 -0.68
C THR A 219 6.02 -9.09 -0.20
N VAL A 220 6.04 -8.35 0.88
CA VAL A 220 4.88 -7.63 1.42
C VAL A 220 5.03 -6.14 1.12
N PHE A 221 3.93 -5.52 0.69
CA PHE A 221 3.86 -4.09 0.40
C PHE A 221 3.25 -3.37 1.60
N SER A 222 4.06 -2.58 2.29
CA SER A 222 3.62 -1.87 3.49
C SER A 222 3.27 -0.42 3.17
N MET A 223 2.05 -0.02 3.51
CA MET A 223 1.54 1.34 3.39
C MET A 223 1.21 1.88 4.78
N ASN A 224 1.84 2.99 5.15
CA ASN A 224 1.64 3.64 6.43
C ASN A 224 0.80 4.91 6.27
N LEU A 225 -0.15 5.07 7.18
CA LEU A 225 -1.13 6.14 7.17
C LEU A 225 -1.12 6.89 8.51
N LYS A 226 -1.16 8.20 8.46
CA LYS A 226 -1.38 9.05 9.63
C LYS A 226 -2.80 9.61 9.59
N VAL A 227 -3.56 9.35 10.65
CA VAL A 227 -4.92 9.90 10.79
C VAL A 227 -4.82 11.37 11.18
N LEU A 228 -5.47 12.21 10.40
CA LEU A 228 -5.52 13.66 10.61
C LEU A 228 -6.87 14.06 11.18
N ARG A 229 -6.89 15.17 11.92
CA ARG A 229 -8.13 15.76 12.43
C ARG A 229 -9.00 16.24 11.25
N PRO A 230 -10.25 15.75 11.10
CA PRO A 230 -11.18 16.28 10.12
C PRO A 230 -11.68 17.69 10.52
N LYS A 231 -12.35 18.40 9.59
CA LYS A 231 -12.98 19.71 9.89
C LYS A 231 -14.04 19.59 10.99
N SER A 232 -14.75 18.46 11.03
CA SER A 232 -15.79 18.17 12.03
C SER A 232 -15.86 16.66 12.29
N GLY A 233 -16.33 16.28 13.48
CA GLY A 233 -16.49 14.89 13.87
C GLY A 233 -15.22 14.23 14.44
N PRO A 234 -15.26 12.95 14.71
CA PRO A 234 -14.16 12.19 15.30
C PRO A 234 -13.05 11.90 14.27
N MET A 235 -11.85 11.66 14.77
CA MET A 235 -10.72 11.23 13.95
C MET A 235 -10.94 9.84 13.33
N MET A 236 -11.59 8.95 14.07
CA MET A 236 -11.92 7.59 13.63
C MET A 236 -13.23 7.15 14.30
N LYS A 237 -14.01 6.32 13.59
CA LYS A 237 -15.19 5.64 14.14
C LYS A 237 -14.96 4.13 14.00
N LEU A 238 -15.36 3.39 15.01
CA LEU A 238 -15.48 1.94 14.99
C LEU A 238 -16.97 1.61 15.05
N VAL A 239 -17.46 0.89 14.07
CA VAL A 239 -18.89 0.59 13.91
C VAL A 239 -19.06 -0.92 13.82
N GLN A 240 -19.91 -1.46 14.66
CA GLN A 240 -20.38 -2.82 14.57
C GLN A 240 -21.85 -2.82 14.14
N TYR A 241 -22.17 -3.63 13.14
CA TYR A 241 -23.52 -3.70 12.62
C TYR A 241 -23.89 -5.09 12.11
N GLY A 242 -25.13 -5.49 12.30
CA GLY A 242 -25.71 -6.66 11.69
C GLY A 242 -26.47 -6.29 10.42
N ILE A 243 -26.49 -7.17 9.43
CA ILE A 243 -27.36 -7.01 8.27
C ILE A 243 -28.73 -7.58 8.64
N THR A 244 -29.77 -6.77 8.52
CA THR A 244 -31.14 -7.27 8.46
C THR A 244 -31.34 -7.79 7.03
N VAL A 245 -31.32 -9.10 6.86
CA VAL A 245 -31.76 -9.68 5.60
C VAL A 245 -33.28 -9.53 5.59
N ASP A 246 -33.81 -8.66 4.71
CA ASP A 246 -35.24 -8.67 4.43
C ASP A 246 -35.57 -10.07 3.92
N ALA A 247 -36.40 -10.80 4.67
CA ALA A 247 -36.91 -12.11 4.25
C ALA A 247 -37.78 -11.89 3.00
N GLU A 248 -37.36 -12.44 1.84
CA GLU A 248 -38.18 -12.56 0.65
C GLU A 248 -39.42 -13.41 0.93
#